data_c3f6fd0d21d496783b56a7542caf5355
#
_entry.id   c3f6fd0d21d496783b56a7542caf5355
#
_cell.length_a   1.000
_cell.length_b   1.000
_cell.length_c   1.000
_cell.angle_alpha   90.00
_cell.angle_beta   90.00
_cell.angle_gamma   90.00
#
_symmetry.space_group_name_H-M   'P 1'
#
loop_
_entity.id
_entity.type
_entity.pdbx_description
1 polymer ?
#
loop_
_entity_poly.entity_id
_entity_poly.type
_entity_poly.pdbx_seq_one_letter_code
_entity_poly.pdbx_strand_id
1 'polypeptide(L)'
;MSKHALGVDPVIEPVEIPVSTSSTTGGQVTGTLRSHDELKALAGAGAAELGWDAPARDVIAWVARNFELPAVAVACSMADAVLPALVADQLPGVDVLFLETGYHFPETYATRDEVAANLRVNVVDVLPENTVEQQDRLLGKDLFARDAAQCCALRKVAPLRRTLAGYELWFTGVRRDEAPTRTNTPLVSWDETNGLVKVNPLAAWSFDQLVQYSDDNLLPVNPLLSQGYPSIGCQPCTRKVAPGDDPRAGRWAGTDKTECGLHV
;
A
#
# COMPACT_ATOMS: atom_id res chain seq x y z
N MET A 1 25.13 -61.54 11.40
CA MET A 1 23.71 -61.16 11.30
C MET A 1 23.54 -59.91 12.14
N SER A 2 23.63 -58.73 11.56
CA SER A 2 23.46 -57.49 12.27
C SER A 2 22.30 -56.72 11.61
N LYS A 3 21.23 -56.45 12.36
CA LYS A 3 20.05 -55.72 11.89
C LYS A 3 20.32 -54.22 12.01
N HIS A 4 20.34 -53.52 10.86
CA HIS A 4 20.31 -52.05 10.83
C HIS A 4 18.89 -51.58 11.19
N ALA A 5 18.80 -50.79 12.26
CA ALA A 5 17.61 -50.05 12.60
C ALA A 5 17.55 -48.77 11.73
N LEU A 6 16.46 -48.60 11.01
CA LEU A 6 16.12 -47.38 10.29
C LEU A 6 15.71 -46.32 11.28
N GLY A 7 16.44 -45.23 11.34
CA GLY A 7 16.07 -44.05 12.11
C GLY A 7 14.86 -43.36 11.48
N VAL A 8 13.88 -43.08 12.32
CA VAL A 8 12.68 -42.30 11.97
C VAL A 8 13.07 -40.83 12.13
N ASP A 9 12.97 -40.07 11.05
CA ASP A 9 13.16 -38.60 11.08
C ASP A 9 12.11 -37.94 12.00
N PRO A 10 12.50 -36.95 12.79
CA PRO A 10 11.54 -36.25 13.65
C PRO A 10 10.57 -35.44 12.79
N VAL A 11 9.28 -35.70 12.97
CA VAL A 11 8.20 -34.87 12.43
C VAL A 11 8.31 -33.48 13.06
N ILE A 12 8.67 -32.48 12.25
CA ILE A 12 8.63 -31.09 12.67
C ILE A 12 7.16 -30.66 12.71
N GLU A 13 6.62 -30.49 13.90
CA GLU A 13 5.31 -29.89 14.09
C GLU A 13 5.32 -28.44 13.60
N PRO A 14 4.25 -27.98 12.91
CA PRO A 14 4.17 -26.59 12.48
C PRO A 14 4.07 -25.68 13.71
N VAL A 15 5.01 -24.75 13.84
CA VAL A 15 4.97 -23.69 14.85
C VAL A 15 3.77 -22.79 14.52
N GLU A 16 2.74 -22.84 15.35
CA GLU A 16 1.65 -21.87 15.30
C GLU A 16 2.21 -20.50 15.71
N ILE A 17 2.34 -19.60 14.75
CA ILE A 17 2.62 -18.18 15.00
C ILE A 17 1.34 -17.61 15.63
N PRO A 18 1.41 -17.03 16.84
CA PRO A 18 0.24 -16.42 17.44
C PRO A 18 -0.21 -15.25 16.57
N VAL A 19 -1.37 -15.37 15.95
CA VAL A 19 -2.06 -14.27 15.30
C VAL A 19 -2.44 -13.29 16.40
N SER A 20 -1.71 -12.16 16.48
CA SER A 20 -2.07 -11.06 17.35
C SER A 20 -3.45 -10.56 16.89
N THR A 21 -4.48 -10.89 17.64
CA THR A 21 -5.83 -10.37 17.46
C THR A 21 -5.93 -8.96 18.04
N SER A 22 -5.21 -8.02 17.49
CA SER A 22 -5.54 -6.60 17.64
C SER A 22 -6.44 -6.23 16.46
N SER A 23 -7.73 -6.54 16.55
CA SER A 23 -8.73 -5.88 15.72
C SER A 23 -8.82 -4.42 16.17
N THR A 24 -7.92 -3.59 15.69
CA THR A 24 -8.03 -2.16 15.80
C THR A 24 -9.10 -1.75 14.79
N THR A 25 -10.30 -1.49 15.27
CA THR A 25 -11.37 -0.84 14.49
C THR A 25 -10.80 0.50 14.08
N GLY A 26 -10.59 0.72 12.77
CA GLY A 26 -10.23 2.02 12.21
C GLY A 26 -11.18 3.08 12.77
N GLY A 27 -10.69 4.30 12.99
CA GLY A 27 -11.46 5.39 13.56
C GLY A 27 -12.70 5.63 12.70
N GLN A 28 -13.87 5.19 13.16
CA GLN A 28 -15.13 5.49 12.48
C GLN A 28 -15.40 6.98 12.60
N VAL A 29 -15.55 7.64 11.47
CA VAL A 29 -16.04 9.01 11.40
C VAL A 29 -17.37 9.07 12.15
N THR A 30 -17.41 9.80 13.27
CA THR A 30 -18.65 9.97 14.07
C THR A 30 -19.59 11.01 13.48
N GLY A 31 -19.20 11.66 12.36
CA GLY A 31 -19.96 12.64 11.59
C GLY A 31 -20.47 12.08 10.26
N THR A 32 -21.43 12.77 9.65
CA THR A 32 -21.88 12.48 8.28
C THR A 32 -20.76 12.90 7.32
N LEU A 33 -20.29 11.97 6.48
CA LEU A 33 -19.35 12.29 5.41
C LEU A 33 -19.95 13.35 4.46
N ARG A 34 -19.10 14.20 3.91
CA ARG A 34 -19.50 15.19 2.90
C ARG A 34 -20.00 14.49 1.64
N SER A 35 -20.87 15.15 0.89
CA SER A 35 -21.36 14.64 -0.39
C SER A 35 -20.24 14.56 -1.44
N HIS A 36 -20.42 13.70 -2.44
CA HIS A 36 -19.49 13.61 -3.56
C HIS A 36 -19.29 14.95 -4.29
N ASP A 37 -20.34 15.75 -4.43
CA ASP A 37 -20.25 17.06 -5.11
C ASP A 37 -19.38 18.04 -4.30
N GLU A 38 -19.51 18.06 -2.97
CA GLU A 38 -18.66 18.87 -2.09
C GLU A 38 -17.20 18.41 -2.15
N LEU A 39 -16.95 17.10 -2.10
CA LEU A 39 -15.61 16.55 -2.19
C LEU A 39 -14.98 16.77 -3.56
N LYS A 40 -15.75 16.68 -4.63
CA LYS A 40 -15.32 16.96 -6.00
C LYS A 40 -14.95 18.44 -6.18
N ALA A 41 -15.74 19.34 -5.60
CA ALA A 41 -15.43 20.77 -5.59
C ALA A 41 -14.14 21.07 -4.80
N LEU A 42 -13.95 20.43 -3.64
CA LEU A 42 -12.70 20.51 -2.87
C LEU A 42 -11.50 19.99 -3.63
N ALA A 43 -11.62 18.85 -4.31
CA ALA A 43 -10.53 18.33 -5.15
C ALA A 43 -10.13 19.32 -6.25
N GLY A 44 -11.12 19.94 -6.90
CA GLY A 44 -10.88 20.99 -7.91
C GLY A 44 -10.19 22.22 -7.33
N ALA A 45 -10.62 22.69 -6.16
CA ALA A 45 -10.02 23.81 -5.45
C ALA A 45 -8.57 23.50 -5.04
N GLY A 46 -8.31 22.30 -4.48
CA GLY A 46 -6.97 21.87 -4.12
C GLY A 46 -6.03 21.75 -5.31
N ALA A 47 -6.50 21.21 -6.42
CA ALA A 47 -5.72 21.13 -7.65
C ALA A 47 -5.35 22.53 -8.19
N ALA A 48 -6.27 23.49 -8.09
CA ALA A 48 -6.03 24.87 -8.53
C ALA A 48 -5.07 25.62 -7.58
N GLU A 49 -5.20 25.45 -6.26
CA GLU A 49 -4.35 26.09 -5.24
C GLU A 49 -2.92 25.57 -5.28
N LEU A 50 -2.73 24.25 -5.36
CA LEU A 50 -1.43 23.60 -5.26
C LEU A 50 -0.72 23.48 -6.61
N GLY A 51 -1.45 23.51 -7.70
CA GLY A 51 -0.89 23.37 -9.04
C GLY A 51 -0.25 21.99 -9.27
N TRP A 52 0.86 21.98 -10.03
CA TRP A 52 1.47 20.72 -10.49
C TRP A 52 2.59 20.21 -9.58
N ASP A 53 3.40 21.11 -8.99
CA ASP A 53 4.65 20.76 -8.31
C ASP A 53 4.78 21.36 -6.90
N ALA A 54 3.66 21.61 -6.19
CA ALA A 54 3.74 22.10 -4.81
C ALA A 54 4.54 21.10 -3.93
N PRO A 55 5.32 21.60 -2.96
CA PRO A 55 6.06 20.76 -2.03
C PRO A 55 5.12 19.80 -1.28
N ALA A 56 5.58 18.57 -1.03
CA ALA A 56 4.77 17.55 -0.35
C ALA A 56 4.19 18.03 0.99
N ARG A 57 4.95 18.82 1.75
CA ARG A 57 4.48 19.41 3.02
C ARG A 57 3.33 20.36 2.84
N ASP A 58 3.32 21.16 1.78
CA ASP A 58 2.26 22.13 1.47
C ASP A 58 0.98 21.40 1.03
N VAL A 59 1.13 20.32 0.27
CA VAL A 59 0.03 19.42 -0.11
C VAL A 59 -0.63 18.81 1.12
N ILE A 60 0.17 18.28 2.06
CA ILE A 60 -0.34 17.69 3.30
C ILE A 60 -0.96 18.77 4.20
N ALA A 61 -0.35 19.97 4.28
CA ALA A 61 -0.91 21.11 5.02
C ALA A 61 -2.27 21.56 4.47
N TRP A 62 -2.44 21.53 3.15
CA TRP A 62 -3.74 21.77 2.53
C TRP A 62 -4.79 20.76 3.00
N VAL A 63 -4.43 19.46 3.04
CA VAL A 63 -5.34 18.42 3.56
C VAL A 63 -5.68 18.67 5.02
N ALA A 64 -4.67 18.94 5.87
CA ALA A 64 -4.88 19.18 7.30
C ALA A 64 -5.79 20.39 7.60
N ARG A 65 -5.87 21.36 6.69
CA ARG A 65 -6.80 22.52 6.82
C ARG A 65 -8.21 22.22 6.35
N ASN A 66 -8.41 21.24 5.48
CA ASN A 66 -9.68 21.01 4.79
C ASN A 66 -10.40 19.73 5.18
N PHE A 67 -9.71 18.79 5.87
CA PHE A 67 -10.26 17.49 6.24
C PHE A 67 -9.99 17.17 7.71
N GLU A 68 -10.95 16.54 8.35
CA GLU A 68 -10.79 16.02 9.70
C GLU A 68 -9.98 14.73 9.69
N LEU A 69 -9.14 14.50 10.69
CA LEU A 69 -8.25 13.33 10.76
C LEU A 69 -8.98 11.99 10.54
N PRO A 70 -10.16 11.71 11.14
CA PRO A 70 -10.84 10.43 10.93
C PRO A 70 -11.36 10.20 9.50
N ALA A 71 -11.46 11.27 8.70
CA ALA A 71 -11.90 11.19 7.31
C ALA A 71 -10.75 10.98 6.30
N VAL A 72 -9.51 10.83 6.79
CA VAL A 72 -8.29 10.76 5.98
C VAL A 72 -7.60 9.41 6.17
N ALA A 73 -7.17 8.79 5.08
CA ALA A 73 -6.37 7.57 5.11
C ALA A 73 -5.12 7.68 4.23
N VAL A 74 -4.10 6.88 4.53
CA VAL A 74 -2.88 6.69 3.73
C VAL A 74 -2.84 5.26 3.23
N ALA A 75 -2.78 5.02 1.92
CA ALA A 75 -2.50 3.68 1.40
C ALA A 75 -0.97 3.50 1.28
N CYS A 76 -0.44 2.47 1.94
CA CYS A 76 0.99 2.18 1.93
C CYS A 76 1.27 0.72 1.59
N SER A 77 2.24 0.49 0.68
CA SER A 77 2.68 -0.85 0.27
C SER A 77 3.78 -1.43 1.17
N MET A 78 4.29 -0.64 2.12
CA MET A 78 5.43 -0.97 2.99
C MET A 78 6.71 -1.27 2.20
N ALA A 79 6.91 -0.59 1.07
CA ALA A 79 8.20 -0.53 0.40
C ALA A 79 9.13 0.44 1.15
N ASP A 80 8.57 1.51 1.64
CA ASP A 80 9.20 2.51 2.50
C ASP A 80 8.14 3.16 3.40
N ALA A 81 8.56 3.98 4.34
CA ALA A 81 7.70 4.68 5.28
C ALA A 81 7.63 6.21 5.04
N VAL A 82 8.11 6.70 3.88
CA VAL A 82 8.20 8.15 3.60
C VAL A 82 6.84 8.83 3.64
N LEU A 83 5.87 8.28 2.90
CA LEU A 83 4.53 8.88 2.88
C LEU A 83 3.84 8.83 4.25
N PRO A 84 3.77 7.70 4.96
CA PRO A 84 3.24 7.67 6.32
C PRO A 84 3.91 8.66 7.28
N ALA A 85 5.23 8.79 7.23
CA ALA A 85 5.98 9.71 8.10
C ALA A 85 5.64 11.17 7.81
N LEU A 86 5.67 11.57 6.53
CA LEU A 86 5.33 12.94 6.11
C LEU A 86 3.90 13.33 6.51
N VAL A 87 2.94 12.40 6.35
CA VAL A 87 1.54 12.67 6.73
C VAL A 87 1.41 12.73 8.24
N ALA A 88 2.02 11.81 8.99
CA ALA A 88 1.97 11.78 10.45
C ALA A 88 2.62 13.01 11.13
N ASP A 89 3.51 13.70 10.47
CA ASP A 89 4.08 14.98 10.97
C ASP A 89 3.00 16.05 11.17
N GLN A 90 1.98 16.07 10.32
CA GLN A 90 0.89 17.06 10.35
C GLN A 90 -0.45 16.48 10.80
N LEU A 91 -0.66 15.19 10.58
CA LEU A 91 -1.87 14.44 10.93
C LEU A 91 -1.50 13.22 11.81
N PRO A 92 -0.98 13.44 13.04
CA PRO A 92 -0.59 12.33 13.91
C PRO A 92 -1.78 11.45 14.28
N GLY A 93 -1.60 10.14 14.14
CA GLY A 93 -2.65 9.15 14.36
C GLY A 93 -3.46 8.83 13.08
N VAL A 94 -3.04 9.30 11.91
CA VAL A 94 -3.68 8.97 10.64
C VAL A 94 -3.71 7.46 10.40
N ASP A 95 -4.81 6.97 9.83
CA ASP A 95 -4.96 5.57 9.43
C ASP A 95 -4.07 5.27 8.21
N VAL A 96 -3.18 4.27 8.37
CA VAL A 96 -2.34 3.74 7.30
C VAL A 96 -2.88 2.39 6.87
N LEU A 97 -3.51 2.34 5.71
CA LEU A 97 -4.15 1.16 5.16
C LEU A 97 -3.10 0.23 4.55
N PHE A 98 -2.89 -0.92 5.17
CA PHE A 98 -2.06 -2.00 4.65
C PHE A 98 -2.94 -3.08 4.02
N LEU A 99 -2.84 -3.26 2.71
CA LEU A 99 -3.62 -4.26 1.98
C LEU A 99 -3.07 -5.65 2.24
N GLU A 100 -3.62 -6.36 3.24
CA GLU A 100 -3.22 -7.71 3.57
C GLU A 100 -3.70 -8.70 2.50
N THR A 101 -2.77 -9.16 1.68
CA THR A 101 -3.11 -10.04 0.54
C THR A 101 -2.96 -11.52 0.83
N GLY A 102 -2.31 -11.90 1.92
CA GLY A 102 -1.91 -13.28 2.23
C GLY A 102 -0.73 -13.78 1.38
N TYR A 103 -0.10 -12.89 0.60
CA TYR A 103 0.99 -13.22 -0.32
C TYR A 103 2.18 -12.25 -0.21
N HIS A 104 2.32 -11.55 0.90
CA HIS A 104 3.45 -10.65 1.08
C HIS A 104 4.75 -11.40 1.37
N PHE A 105 5.87 -10.73 1.10
CA PHE A 105 7.17 -11.16 1.61
C PHE A 105 7.23 -11.00 3.14
N PRO A 106 8.00 -11.82 3.86
CA PRO A 106 8.25 -11.62 5.28
C PRO A 106 8.78 -10.22 5.62
N GLU A 107 9.63 -9.67 4.74
CA GLU A 107 10.22 -8.34 4.88
C GLU A 107 9.16 -7.23 4.80
N THR A 108 8.09 -7.44 4.04
CA THR A 108 6.97 -6.48 3.97
C THR A 108 6.20 -6.42 5.29
N TYR A 109 5.98 -7.57 5.93
CA TYR A 109 5.38 -7.62 7.28
C TYR A 109 6.29 -6.98 8.32
N ALA A 110 7.60 -7.26 8.28
CA ALA A 110 8.57 -6.65 9.20
C ALA A 110 8.56 -5.11 9.06
N THR A 111 8.58 -4.59 7.82
CA THR A 111 8.50 -3.13 7.59
C THR A 111 7.17 -2.54 8.09
N ARG A 112 6.03 -3.24 7.90
CA ARG A 112 4.74 -2.81 8.47
C ARG A 112 4.80 -2.70 9.98
N ASP A 113 5.38 -3.69 10.64
CA ASP A 113 5.49 -3.72 12.11
C ASP A 113 6.43 -2.63 12.63
N GLU A 114 7.52 -2.34 11.91
CA GLU A 114 8.42 -1.22 12.20
C GLU A 114 7.71 0.13 12.02
N VAL A 115 6.90 0.31 10.98
CA VAL A 115 6.08 1.51 10.77
C VAL A 115 5.11 1.70 11.94
N ALA A 116 4.40 0.64 12.33
CA ALA A 116 3.46 0.69 13.46
C ALA A 116 4.14 1.02 14.80
N ALA A 117 5.37 0.55 15.00
CA ALA A 117 6.11 0.76 16.25
C ALA A 117 6.80 2.13 16.34
N ASN A 118 7.24 2.70 15.22
CA ASN A 118 8.13 3.87 15.21
C ASN A 118 7.45 5.17 14.74
N LEU A 119 6.33 5.10 14.04
CA LEU A 119 5.62 6.29 13.56
C LEU A 119 4.34 6.56 14.34
N ARG A 120 3.92 7.82 14.38
CA ARG A 120 2.65 8.23 15.02
C ARG A 120 1.47 8.00 14.06
N VAL A 121 1.22 6.75 13.70
CA VAL A 121 0.16 6.32 12.79
C VAL A 121 -0.66 5.20 13.41
N ASN A 122 -1.84 4.95 12.86
CA ASN A 122 -2.64 3.77 13.14
C ASN A 122 -2.63 2.84 11.93
N VAL A 123 -1.88 1.73 12.00
CA VAL A 123 -1.83 0.77 10.89
C VAL A 123 -3.08 -0.10 10.90
N VAL A 124 -3.82 -0.08 9.80
CA VAL A 124 -5.09 -0.81 9.61
C VAL A 124 -4.89 -1.89 8.54
N ASP A 125 -4.99 -3.15 8.93
CA ASP A 125 -4.94 -4.27 7.99
C ASP A 125 -6.26 -4.36 7.21
N VAL A 126 -6.18 -4.14 5.89
CA VAL A 126 -7.32 -4.23 4.96
C VAL A 126 -7.41 -5.64 4.41
N LEU A 127 -8.31 -6.43 4.98
CA LEU A 127 -8.43 -7.85 4.69
C LEU A 127 -9.30 -8.13 3.46
N PRO A 128 -8.92 -9.10 2.59
CA PRO A 128 -9.82 -9.66 1.58
C PRO A 128 -10.95 -10.44 2.24
N GLU A 129 -12.04 -10.65 1.51
CA GLU A 129 -13.22 -11.37 2.00
C GLU A 129 -12.91 -12.83 2.37
N ASN A 130 -12.02 -13.45 1.59
CA ASN A 130 -11.65 -14.86 1.79
C ASN A 130 -10.16 -14.97 2.14
N THR A 131 -9.80 -15.94 2.99
CA THR A 131 -8.40 -16.35 3.16
C THR A 131 -7.86 -16.94 1.85
N VAL A 132 -6.54 -17.17 1.75
CA VAL A 132 -5.94 -17.82 0.58
C VAL A 132 -6.52 -19.22 0.40
N GLU A 133 -6.65 -19.99 1.49
CA GLU A 133 -7.18 -21.35 1.46
C GLU A 133 -8.65 -21.41 1.06
N GLN A 134 -9.46 -20.43 1.47
CA GLN A 134 -10.85 -20.30 1.04
C GLN A 134 -10.94 -19.96 -0.44
N GLN A 135 -10.15 -19.00 -0.91
CA GLN A 135 -10.05 -18.65 -2.32
C GLN A 135 -9.64 -19.85 -3.18
N ASP A 136 -8.62 -20.61 -2.74
CA ASP A 136 -8.13 -21.80 -3.43
C ASP A 136 -9.18 -22.91 -3.54
N ARG A 137 -9.99 -23.07 -2.50
CA ARG A 137 -11.14 -24.01 -2.55
C ARG A 137 -12.23 -23.57 -3.53
N LEU A 138 -12.49 -22.28 -3.61
CA LEU A 138 -13.57 -21.72 -4.44
C LEU A 138 -13.17 -21.58 -5.92
N LEU A 139 -11.94 -21.12 -6.17
CA LEU A 139 -11.48 -20.72 -7.49
C LEU A 139 -10.32 -21.58 -8.03
N GLY A 140 -9.86 -22.55 -7.25
CA GLY A 140 -8.66 -23.35 -7.55
C GLY A 140 -7.36 -22.65 -7.14
N LYS A 141 -6.30 -23.45 -6.92
CA LYS A 141 -5.00 -22.97 -6.46
C LYS A 141 -4.34 -21.99 -7.42
N ASP A 142 -3.47 -21.16 -6.88
CA ASP A 142 -2.57 -20.26 -7.62
C ASP A 142 -3.30 -19.31 -8.58
N LEU A 143 -4.42 -18.73 -8.13
CA LEU A 143 -5.17 -17.76 -8.93
C LEU A 143 -4.27 -16.62 -9.44
N PHE A 144 -3.28 -16.18 -8.64
CA PHE A 144 -2.30 -15.17 -9.03
C PHE A 144 -1.52 -15.51 -10.31
N ALA A 145 -1.29 -16.81 -10.56
CA ALA A 145 -0.55 -17.28 -11.74
C ALA A 145 -1.45 -17.50 -12.97
N ARG A 146 -2.72 -17.84 -12.74
CA ARG A 146 -3.70 -18.13 -13.80
C ARG A 146 -4.45 -16.88 -14.27
N ASP A 147 -4.82 -16.03 -13.33
CA ASP A 147 -5.49 -14.76 -13.57
C ASP A 147 -5.08 -13.73 -12.49
N ALA A 148 -3.96 -13.07 -12.76
CA ALA A 148 -3.42 -12.03 -11.87
C ALA A 148 -4.37 -10.82 -11.75
N ALA A 149 -5.21 -10.55 -12.75
CA ALA A 149 -6.16 -9.45 -12.72
C ALA A 149 -7.28 -9.76 -11.71
N GLN A 150 -7.90 -10.94 -11.79
CA GLN A 150 -8.91 -11.39 -10.85
C GLN A 150 -8.35 -11.50 -9.43
N CYS A 151 -7.15 -12.03 -9.26
CA CYS A 151 -6.50 -12.11 -7.95
C CYS A 151 -6.33 -10.72 -7.33
N CYS A 152 -5.82 -9.73 -8.08
CA CYS A 152 -5.71 -8.35 -7.60
C CYS A 152 -7.08 -7.72 -7.30
N ALA A 153 -8.08 -7.97 -8.12
CA ALA A 153 -9.44 -7.47 -7.91
C ALA A 153 -10.00 -7.95 -6.55
N LEU A 154 -9.86 -9.25 -6.25
CA LEU A 154 -10.38 -9.85 -5.02
C LEU A 154 -9.55 -9.51 -3.77
N ARG A 155 -8.23 -9.44 -3.89
CA ARG A 155 -7.34 -9.31 -2.73
C ARG A 155 -6.83 -7.90 -2.48
N LYS A 156 -7.06 -6.95 -3.41
CA LYS A 156 -6.60 -5.56 -3.27
C LYS A 156 -7.70 -4.56 -3.57
N VAL A 157 -8.25 -4.59 -4.79
CA VAL A 157 -9.18 -3.54 -5.26
C VAL A 157 -10.47 -3.54 -4.46
N ALA A 158 -11.16 -4.69 -4.37
CA ALA A 158 -12.42 -4.80 -3.65
C ALA A 158 -12.28 -4.51 -2.14
N PRO A 159 -11.28 -5.05 -1.41
CA PRO A 159 -11.05 -4.71 0.00
C PRO A 159 -10.77 -3.22 0.20
N LEU A 160 -9.88 -2.63 -0.60
CA LEU A 160 -9.55 -1.21 -0.50
C LEU A 160 -10.79 -0.34 -0.73
N ARG A 161 -11.54 -0.60 -1.80
CA ARG A 161 -12.77 0.15 -2.12
C ARG A 161 -13.78 0.11 -0.97
N ARG A 162 -13.97 -1.08 -0.37
CA ARG A 162 -14.87 -1.25 0.79
C ARG A 162 -14.40 -0.44 1.99
N THR A 163 -13.10 -0.42 2.25
CA THR A 163 -12.52 0.33 3.38
C THR A 163 -12.58 1.84 3.10
N LEU A 164 -12.23 2.28 1.89
CA LEU A 164 -12.25 3.70 1.51
C LEU A 164 -13.64 4.33 1.56
N ALA A 165 -14.71 3.56 1.50
CA ALA A 165 -16.08 4.07 1.67
C ALA A 165 -16.33 4.73 3.05
N GLY A 166 -15.44 4.54 4.03
CA GLY A 166 -15.47 5.20 5.33
C GLY A 166 -14.66 6.51 5.42
N TYR A 167 -14.03 6.95 4.32
CA TYR A 167 -13.17 8.13 4.28
C TYR A 167 -13.61 9.12 3.20
N GLU A 168 -13.14 10.36 3.31
CA GLU A 168 -13.37 11.42 2.32
C GLU A 168 -12.14 11.67 1.44
N LEU A 169 -10.97 11.25 1.94
CA LEU A 169 -9.69 11.44 1.26
C LEU A 169 -8.73 10.28 1.53
N TRP A 170 -7.96 9.93 0.51
CA TRP A 170 -6.84 9.04 0.68
C TRP A 170 -5.56 9.56 0.03
N PHE A 171 -4.46 9.35 0.74
CA PHE A 171 -3.11 9.60 0.21
C PHE A 171 -2.56 8.36 -0.47
N THR A 172 -1.83 8.56 -1.57
CA THR A 172 -1.06 7.51 -2.24
C THR A 172 0.39 7.94 -2.48
N GLY A 173 1.30 6.97 -2.46
CA GLY A 173 2.73 7.20 -2.71
C GLY A 173 3.12 7.16 -4.19
N VAL A 174 2.20 7.40 -5.11
CA VAL A 174 2.49 7.40 -6.55
C VAL A 174 3.44 8.54 -6.90
N ARG A 175 4.51 8.22 -7.63
CA ARG A 175 5.43 9.20 -8.23
C ARG A 175 5.38 9.13 -9.75
N ARG A 176 5.58 10.28 -10.41
CA ARG A 176 5.55 10.39 -11.89
C ARG A 176 6.69 9.66 -12.56
N ASP A 177 7.84 9.51 -11.87
CA ASP A 177 9.04 8.85 -12.38
C ASP A 177 8.98 7.31 -12.34
N GLU A 178 7.98 6.73 -11.67
CA GLU A 178 7.90 5.28 -11.48
C GLU A 178 7.53 4.48 -12.73
N ALA A 179 6.72 5.08 -13.61
CA ALA A 179 6.27 4.44 -14.84
C ALA A 179 5.67 5.47 -15.83
N PRO A 180 5.71 5.18 -17.15
CA PRO A 180 5.07 6.03 -18.17
C PRO A 180 3.57 6.27 -17.92
N THR A 181 2.87 5.29 -17.35
CA THR A 181 1.44 5.38 -16.98
C THR A 181 1.18 6.40 -15.88
N ARG A 182 2.20 6.83 -15.13
CA ARG A 182 2.11 7.73 -13.98
C ARG A 182 2.59 9.15 -14.25
N THR A 183 3.17 9.42 -15.42
CA THR A 183 3.76 10.72 -15.78
C THR A 183 2.80 11.89 -15.55
N ASN A 184 1.49 11.69 -15.76
CA ASN A 184 0.47 12.72 -15.63
C ASN A 184 -0.30 12.67 -14.31
N THR A 185 0.26 12.05 -13.25
CA THR A 185 -0.38 12.00 -11.93
C THR A 185 -0.45 13.40 -11.30
N PRO A 186 -1.65 13.94 -11.00
CA PRO A 186 -1.81 15.22 -10.31
C PRO A 186 -1.53 15.08 -8.81
N LEU A 187 -1.21 16.20 -8.14
CA LEU A 187 -1.07 16.22 -6.69
C LEU A 187 -2.41 15.97 -5.98
N VAL A 188 -3.49 16.57 -6.48
CA VAL A 188 -4.85 16.40 -5.97
C VAL A 188 -5.80 16.12 -7.12
N SER A 189 -6.68 15.16 -6.96
CA SER A 189 -7.70 14.81 -7.95
C SER A 189 -8.95 14.22 -7.29
N TRP A 190 -10.05 14.21 -8.01
CA TRP A 190 -11.21 13.41 -7.69
C TRP A 190 -11.00 11.97 -8.17
N ASP A 191 -11.22 11.00 -7.30
CA ASP A 191 -11.19 9.57 -7.62
C ASP A 191 -12.62 9.08 -7.91
N GLU A 192 -12.99 9.08 -9.19
CA GLU A 192 -14.34 8.64 -9.63
C GLU A 192 -14.63 7.20 -9.24
N THR A 193 -13.61 6.34 -9.19
CA THR A 193 -13.77 4.91 -8.89
C THR A 193 -14.16 4.68 -7.44
N ASN A 194 -13.55 5.41 -6.53
CA ASN A 194 -13.75 5.25 -5.09
C ASN A 194 -14.66 6.31 -4.48
N GLY A 195 -14.98 7.39 -5.21
CA GLY A 195 -15.90 8.44 -4.77
C GLY A 195 -15.34 9.33 -3.66
N LEU A 196 -14.05 9.64 -3.68
CA LEU A 196 -13.38 10.48 -2.69
C LEU A 196 -12.20 11.25 -3.29
N VAL A 197 -11.58 12.14 -2.51
CA VAL A 197 -10.41 12.90 -2.94
C VAL A 197 -9.16 12.02 -2.88
N LYS A 198 -8.37 12.02 -3.95
CA LYS A 198 -7.07 11.34 -4.04
C LYS A 198 -5.95 12.35 -4.04
N VAL A 199 -4.97 12.15 -3.17
CA VAL A 199 -3.83 13.05 -2.99
C VAL A 199 -2.52 12.27 -3.13
N ASN A 200 -1.63 12.79 -3.97
CA ASN A 200 -0.34 12.18 -4.29
C ASN A 200 0.80 13.17 -3.96
N PRO A 201 1.14 13.37 -2.68
CA PRO A 201 2.10 14.42 -2.28
C PRO A 201 3.51 14.17 -2.82
N LEU A 202 3.84 12.91 -3.10
CA LEU A 202 5.14 12.52 -3.65
C LEU A 202 5.18 12.51 -5.18
N ALA A 203 4.12 12.95 -5.88
CA ALA A 203 4.04 12.82 -7.34
C ALA A 203 5.22 13.49 -8.08
N ALA A 204 5.72 14.61 -7.57
CA ALA A 204 6.86 15.33 -8.15
C ALA A 204 8.23 14.82 -7.67
N TRP A 205 8.29 13.89 -6.73
CA TRP A 205 9.56 13.39 -6.19
C TRP A 205 10.22 12.38 -7.13
N SER A 206 11.56 12.45 -7.20
CA SER A 206 12.36 11.36 -7.76
C SER A 206 12.58 10.23 -6.74
N PHE A 207 13.01 9.07 -7.23
CA PHE A 207 13.41 7.97 -6.36
C PHE A 207 14.57 8.37 -5.44
N ASP A 208 15.56 9.13 -5.95
CA ASP A 208 16.70 9.61 -5.15
C ASP A 208 16.26 10.54 -4.01
N GLN A 209 15.29 11.42 -4.25
CA GLN A 209 14.72 12.28 -3.21
C GLN A 209 13.99 11.46 -2.13
N LEU A 210 13.29 10.40 -2.52
CA LEU A 210 12.63 9.49 -1.57
C LEU A 210 13.67 8.76 -0.71
N VAL A 211 14.72 8.21 -1.30
CA VAL A 211 15.81 7.54 -0.59
C VAL A 211 16.51 8.52 0.37
N GLN A 212 16.89 9.71 -0.13
CA GLN A 212 17.54 10.72 0.69
C GLN A 212 16.69 11.12 1.91
N TYR A 213 15.38 11.34 1.69
CA TYR A 213 14.48 11.66 2.80
C TYR A 213 14.35 10.52 3.82
N SER A 214 14.29 9.26 3.34
CA SER A 214 14.30 8.07 4.21
C SER A 214 15.55 8.02 5.09
N ASP A 215 16.72 8.22 4.48
CA ASP A 215 18.02 8.15 5.18
C ASP A 215 18.16 9.30 6.19
N ASP A 216 17.85 10.53 5.80
CA ASP A 216 17.94 11.72 6.65
C ASP A 216 17.02 11.64 7.88
N ASN A 217 15.90 10.93 7.77
CA ASN A 217 14.92 10.78 8.84
C ASN A 217 14.92 9.39 9.51
N LEU A 218 15.87 8.52 9.14
CA LEU A 218 16.02 7.14 9.68
C LEU A 218 14.71 6.35 9.63
N LEU A 219 13.99 6.45 8.51
CA LEU A 219 12.69 5.82 8.35
C LEU A 219 12.82 4.32 8.04
N PRO A 220 11.82 3.50 8.43
CA PRO A 220 11.75 2.11 8.00
C PRO A 220 11.72 1.98 6.48
N VAL A 221 12.61 1.14 5.94
CA VAL A 221 12.70 0.83 4.51
C VAL A 221 12.75 -0.68 4.33
N ASN A 222 11.93 -1.19 3.42
CA ASN A 222 11.91 -2.61 3.11
C ASN A 222 13.27 -3.05 2.54
N PRO A 223 13.98 -4.00 3.16
CA PRO A 223 15.32 -4.41 2.75
C PRO A 223 15.37 -5.02 1.34
N LEU A 224 14.23 -5.46 0.79
CA LEU A 224 14.15 -5.95 -0.59
C LEU A 224 14.54 -4.88 -1.62
N LEU A 225 14.34 -3.57 -1.33
CA LEU A 225 14.75 -2.50 -2.24
C LEU A 225 16.25 -2.56 -2.54
N SER A 226 17.09 -2.81 -1.53
CA SER A 226 18.54 -2.97 -1.71
C SER A 226 18.95 -4.33 -2.30
N GLN A 227 18.02 -5.29 -2.36
CA GLN A 227 18.26 -6.65 -2.86
C GLN A 227 17.84 -6.85 -4.31
N GLY A 228 17.56 -5.78 -5.05
CA GLY A 228 17.19 -5.82 -6.47
C GLY A 228 15.69 -5.95 -6.73
N TYR A 229 14.84 -5.53 -5.78
CA TYR A 229 13.39 -5.43 -5.95
C TYR A 229 12.95 -3.96 -5.92
N PRO A 230 13.19 -3.17 -6.97
CA PRO A 230 12.88 -1.72 -6.97
C PRO A 230 11.37 -1.42 -6.91
N SER A 231 10.52 -2.41 -7.16
CA SER A 231 9.07 -2.33 -7.00
C SER A 231 8.56 -3.58 -6.30
N ILE A 232 8.05 -3.44 -5.08
CA ILE A 232 7.62 -4.55 -4.23
C ILE A 232 6.09 -4.71 -4.29
N GLY A 233 5.63 -5.96 -4.42
CA GLY A 233 4.23 -6.35 -4.30
C GLY A 233 4.09 -7.71 -3.66
N CYS A 234 3.06 -8.49 -4.05
CA CYS A 234 2.93 -9.87 -3.60
C CYS A 234 4.15 -10.69 -4.04
N GLN A 235 4.66 -11.53 -3.15
CA GLN A 235 5.85 -12.38 -3.40
C GLN A 235 5.75 -13.20 -4.69
N PRO A 236 4.65 -13.92 -4.99
CA PRO A 236 4.56 -14.70 -6.23
C PRO A 236 4.49 -13.84 -7.50
N CYS A 237 4.16 -12.54 -7.38
CA CYS A 237 4.03 -11.60 -8.50
C CYS A 237 5.20 -10.62 -8.61
N THR A 238 6.29 -10.81 -7.87
CA THR A 238 7.41 -9.87 -7.82
C THR A 238 8.73 -10.62 -8.00
N ARG A 239 9.56 -10.14 -8.91
CA ARG A 239 10.90 -10.69 -9.20
C ARG A 239 11.95 -9.59 -9.12
N LYS A 240 13.21 -9.99 -8.97
CA LYS A 240 14.34 -9.07 -9.08
C LYS A 240 14.44 -8.49 -10.48
N VAL A 241 14.95 -7.27 -10.54
CA VAL A 241 15.18 -6.52 -11.79
C VAL A 241 16.67 -6.27 -11.92
N ALA A 242 17.22 -6.39 -13.14
CA ALA A 242 18.61 -6.09 -13.38
C ALA A 242 18.86 -4.57 -13.31
N PRO A 243 20.06 -4.13 -12.89
CA PRO A 243 20.42 -2.72 -12.89
C PRO A 243 20.26 -2.08 -14.27
N GLY A 244 19.50 -0.99 -14.36
CA GLY A 244 19.24 -0.27 -15.61
C GLY A 244 17.98 -0.67 -16.36
N ASP A 245 17.30 -1.74 -15.94
CA ASP A 245 15.99 -2.09 -16.48
C ASP A 245 14.88 -1.25 -15.86
N ASP A 246 13.68 -1.28 -16.45
CA ASP A 246 12.49 -0.64 -15.89
C ASP A 246 12.26 -1.16 -14.45
N PRO A 247 12.19 -0.27 -13.44
CA PRO A 247 11.98 -0.67 -12.04
C PRO A 247 10.75 -1.57 -11.82
N ARG A 248 9.76 -1.51 -12.68
CA ARG A 248 8.54 -2.33 -12.60
C ARG A 248 8.56 -3.59 -13.45
N ALA A 249 9.63 -3.85 -14.23
CA ALA A 249 9.77 -5.05 -15.07
C ALA A 249 9.66 -6.37 -14.27
N GLY A 250 9.96 -6.33 -12.97
CA GLY A 250 9.80 -7.48 -12.06
C GLY A 250 8.36 -7.76 -11.62
N ARG A 251 7.40 -6.84 -11.91
CA ARG A 251 5.99 -6.99 -11.52
C ARG A 251 5.21 -7.76 -12.58
N TRP A 252 4.51 -8.82 -12.16
CA TRP A 252 3.74 -9.69 -13.04
C TRP A 252 4.53 -10.17 -14.27
N ALA A 253 5.84 -10.40 -14.13
CA ALA A 253 6.73 -10.79 -15.23
C ALA A 253 6.17 -12.03 -15.98
N GLY A 254 6.10 -11.92 -17.30
CA GLY A 254 5.52 -12.95 -18.17
C GLY A 254 4.02 -12.80 -18.42
N THR A 255 3.40 -11.70 -18.01
CA THR A 255 2.00 -11.33 -18.33
C THR A 255 1.95 -9.94 -18.96
N ASP A 256 0.82 -9.59 -19.59
CA ASP A 256 0.59 -8.25 -20.15
C ASP A 256 0.16 -7.21 -19.09
N LYS A 257 0.13 -7.61 -17.82
CA LYS A 257 -0.31 -6.76 -16.72
C LYS A 257 0.79 -5.80 -16.29
N THR A 258 0.50 -4.49 -16.28
CA THR A 258 1.42 -3.42 -15.88
C THR A 258 1.04 -2.72 -14.57
N GLU A 259 -0.26 -2.73 -14.20
CA GLU A 259 -0.78 -2.08 -13.00
C GLU A 259 -1.73 -3.00 -12.21
N CYS A 260 -1.81 -2.81 -10.89
CA CYS A 260 -2.67 -3.63 -10.03
C CYS A 260 -4.16 -3.23 -10.06
N GLY A 261 -4.51 -2.12 -10.69
CA GLY A 261 -5.87 -1.60 -10.74
C GLY A 261 -6.28 -0.71 -9.56
N LEU A 262 -5.33 -0.31 -8.70
CA LEU A 262 -5.58 0.62 -7.59
C LEU A 262 -5.49 2.10 -8.02
N HIS A 263 -4.80 2.38 -9.12
CA HIS A 263 -4.46 3.75 -9.56
C HIS A 263 -4.91 4.03 -11.00
N VAL A 264 -5.84 3.27 -11.51
CA VAL A 264 -6.47 3.45 -12.84
C VAL A 264 -7.73 4.27 -12.71
#